data_bae7a1d0fd6d5a6488ca6ab12bdd6919
#
_entry.id   bae7a1d0fd6d5a6488ca6ab12bdd6919
#
_cell.length_a   1.000
_cell.length_b   1.000
_cell.length_c   1.000
_cell.angle_alpha   90.00
_cell.angle_beta   90.00
_cell.angle_gamma   90.00
#
_symmetry.space_group_name_H-M   'P 1'
#
loop_
_entity.id
_entity.type
_entity.pdbx_description
1 polymer ?
#
loop_
_entity_poly.entity_id
_entity_poly.type
_entity_poly.pdbx_seq_one_letter_code
_entity_poly.pdbx_strand_id
1 'polypeptide(L)'
;MARFQPSPEQSRVLRALWPYMWPQDRPDLKRTVLLSLVLILIAKLVTVTVPYTLKWATDALVASTGGTVPPAEAVSWLVGAPVLAAIVYGLSRILMTLLVQMREGMFAKVAMHAVRKLALSTFEHMHRLSLRFHLEKKTGGLTRILERGRSGIENISRMALMTLIPTIVEFILIIGVCAIEFDWRYIVTIVGMIVVYLWFTIKATDWRVAIRRTMNDSDTDANTKAVDSLLNFETVKYFGAEEREASRYDKSMETYEKASVKTYTSLAVLNSGQAVVFTIALTICLVMAAQDVAAGRQTVGHFAMVNLLMLQLFMPLNFMGMVSRDFKQG
;
A
#
# COMPACT_ATOMS: atom_id res chain seq x y z
N MET A 1 -21.04 -8.02 -10.93
CA MET A 1 -20.13 -8.46 -9.84
C MET A 1 -19.02 -9.29 -10.47
N ALA A 2 -17.91 -8.70 -10.89
CA ALA A 2 -16.74 -9.45 -11.33
C ALA A 2 -16.07 -10.00 -10.06
N ARG A 3 -16.16 -11.32 -9.87
CA ARG A 3 -15.44 -12.02 -8.79
C ARG A 3 -13.95 -11.77 -8.95
N PHE A 4 -13.35 -11.18 -7.95
CA PHE A 4 -11.90 -11.13 -7.77
C PHE A 4 -11.44 -12.59 -7.51
N GLN A 5 -11.33 -13.36 -8.58
CA GLN A 5 -10.70 -14.67 -8.51
C GLN A 5 -9.25 -14.45 -8.90
N PRO A 6 -8.29 -14.66 -7.98
CA PRO A 6 -6.89 -14.74 -8.37
C PRO A 6 -6.78 -15.80 -9.48
N SER A 7 -5.97 -15.53 -10.49
CA SER A 7 -5.77 -16.52 -11.57
C SER A 7 -5.33 -17.86 -10.94
N PRO A 8 -5.65 -19.00 -11.57
CA PRO A 8 -5.28 -20.32 -11.02
C PRO A 8 -3.77 -20.44 -10.75
N GLU A 9 -2.93 -19.67 -11.43
CA GLU A 9 -1.49 -19.58 -11.19
C GLU A 9 -1.16 -18.80 -9.92
N GLN A 10 -1.82 -17.67 -9.67
CA GLN A 10 -1.59 -16.84 -8.46
C GLN A 10 -1.98 -17.59 -7.17
N SER A 11 -3.08 -18.33 -7.20
CA SER A 11 -3.49 -19.16 -6.07
C SER A 11 -2.51 -20.32 -5.82
N ARG A 12 -1.89 -20.86 -6.86
CA ARG A 12 -0.83 -21.87 -6.73
C ARG A 12 0.44 -21.28 -6.11
N VAL A 13 0.84 -20.07 -6.54
CA VAL A 13 2.02 -19.37 -5.98
C VAL A 13 1.83 -19.07 -4.50
N LEU A 14 0.69 -18.50 -4.09
CA LEU A 14 0.40 -18.21 -2.69
C LEU A 14 0.37 -19.52 -1.84
N ARG A 15 -0.20 -20.60 -2.38
CA ARG A 15 -0.24 -21.89 -1.69
C ARG A 15 1.15 -22.53 -1.60
N ALA A 16 2.00 -22.35 -2.62
CA ALA A 16 3.38 -22.83 -2.62
C ALA A 16 4.28 -22.02 -1.66
N LEU A 17 3.96 -20.73 -1.41
CA LEU A 17 4.70 -19.89 -0.47
C LEU A 17 4.31 -20.12 0.99
N TRP A 18 3.11 -20.63 1.24
CA TRP A 18 2.60 -20.85 2.61
C TRP A 18 3.54 -21.68 3.51
N PRO A 19 4.15 -22.79 3.06
CA PRO A 19 5.08 -23.57 3.88
C PRO A 19 6.34 -22.80 4.29
N TYR A 20 6.76 -21.82 3.49
CA TYR A 20 7.91 -20.96 3.78
C TYR A 20 7.57 -19.83 4.76
N MET A 21 6.33 -19.36 4.72
CA MET A 21 5.81 -18.32 5.63
C MET A 21 5.40 -18.91 6.99
N TRP A 22 5.05 -20.21 7.03
CA TRP A 22 4.73 -20.95 8.24
C TRP A 22 5.76 -22.07 8.48
N PRO A 23 6.96 -21.74 9.00
CA PRO A 23 8.08 -22.68 9.11
C PRO A 23 7.74 -23.78 10.11
N GLN A 24 7.59 -25.03 9.60
CA GLN A 24 7.25 -26.17 10.44
C GLN A 24 8.43 -26.61 11.32
N ASP A 25 9.65 -26.34 10.88
CA ASP A 25 10.90 -26.81 11.48
C ASP A 25 11.45 -25.88 12.59
N ARG A 26 10.85 -24.69 12.79
CA ARG A 26 11.36 -23.66 13.70
C ARG A 26 10.24 -23.07 14.59
N PRO A 27 10.05 -23.62 15.82
CA PRO A 27 9.00 -23.16 16.73
C PRO A 27 9.17 -21.71 17.20
N ASP A 28 10.41 -21.19 17.25
CA ASP A 28 10.75 -19.79 17.53
C ASP A 28 10.17 -18.84 16.48
N LEU A 29 10.27 -19.20 15.19
CA LEU A 29 9.69 -18.37 14.11
C LEU A 29 8.16 -18.45 14.07
N LYS A 30 7.55 -19.62 14.40
CA LYS A 30 6.10 -19.71 14.55
C LYS A 30 5.57 -18.79 15.64
N ARG A 31 6.25 -18.74 16.79
CA ARG A 31 5.92 -17.79 17.87
C ARG A 31 6.04 -16.35 17.38
N THR A 32 7.08 -16.02 16.62
CA THR A 32 7.25 -14.69 16.05
C THR A 32 6.13 -14.33 15.07
N VAL A 33 5.68 -15.25 14.21
CA VAL A 33 4.53 -15.01 13.31
C VAL A 33 3.25 -14.77 14.11
N LEU A 34 2.96 -15.62 15.11
CA LEU A 34 1.79 -15.47 15.97
C LEU A 34 1.82 -14.13 16.72
N LEU A 35 2.95 -13.79 17.33
CA LEU A 35 3.14 -12.49 18.00
C LEU A 35 2.96 -11.33 17.04
N SER A 36 3.47 -11.44 15.81
CA SER A 36 3.27 -10.41 14.78
C SER A 36 1.80 -10.24 14.41
N LEU A 37 1.02 -11.34 14.30
CA LEU A 37 -0.41 -11.29 14.03
C LEU A 37 -1.20 -10.68 15.19
N VAL A 38 -0.87 -11.04 16.42
CA VAL A 38 -1.46 -10.41 17.63
C VAL A 38 -1.12 -8.93 17.67
N LEU A 39 0.11 -8.57 17.37
CA LEU A 39 0.55 -7.18 17.32
C LEU A 39 -0.14 -6.37 16.21
N ILE A 40 -0.44 -6.99 15.06
CA ILE A 40 -1.29 -6.38 14.02
C ILE A 40 -2.66 -6.03 14.60
N LEU A 41 -3.29 -6.99 15.28
CA LEU A 41 -4.64 -6.77 15.84
C LEU A 41 -4.62 -5.66 16.89
N ILE A 42 -3.67 -5.71 17.81
CA ILE A 42 -3.50 -4.67 18.86
C ILE A 42 -3.22 -3.31 18.21
N ALA A 43 -2.29 -3.23 17.26
CA ALA A 43 -1.98 -1.99 16.56
C ALA A 43 -3.21 -1.41 15.84
N LYS A 44 -4.04 -2.25 15.21
CA LYS A 44 -5.25 -1.81 14.53
C LYS A 44 -6.36 -1.41 15.51
N LEU A 45 -6.49 -2.07 16.63
CA LEU A 45 -7.39 -1.63 17.71
C LEU A 45 -6.96 -0.25 18.23
N VAL A 46 -5.68 -0.04 18.50
CA VAL A 46 -5.16 1.27 18.90
C VAL A 46 -5.37 2.31 17.80
N THR A 47 -5.18 1.96 16.53
CA THR A 47 -5.44 2.87 15.39
C THR A 47 -6.89 3.38 15.41
N VAL A 48 -7.85 2.50 15.69
CA VAL A 48 -9.28 2.83 15.73
C VAL A 48 -9.66 3.61 17.00
N THR A 49 -8.89 3.49 18.11
CA THR A 49 -9.14 4.32 19.31
C THR A 49 -8.67 5.77 19.16
N VAL A 50 -7.74 6.06 18.24
CA VAL A 50 -7.25 7.42 18.01
C VAL A 50 -8.36 8.43 17.64
N PRO A 51 -9.32 8.13 16.73
CA PRO A 51 -10.47 8.99 16.49
C PRO A 51 -11.34 9.27 17.72
N TYR A 52 -11.49 8.29 18.62
CA TYR A 52 -12.22 8.49 19.88
C TYR A 52 -11.51 9.46 20.82
N THR A 53 -10.19 9.36 20.92
CA THR A 53 -9.42 10.29 21.76
C THR A 53 -9.47 11.72 21.22
N LEU A 54 -9.50 11.88 19.88
CA LEU A 54 -9.71 13.19 19.25
C LEU A 54 -11.13 13.72 19.50
N LYS A 55 -12.17 12.86 19.39
CA LYS A 55 -13.55 13.20 19.74
C LYS A 55 -13.63 13.74 21.16
N TRP A 56 -13.08 13.00 22.14
CA TRP A 56 -13.09 13.42 23.55
C TRP A 56 -12.34 14.72 23.78
N ALA A 57 -11.19 14.93 23.13
CA ALA A 57 -10.44 16.18 23.23
C ALA A 57 -11.25 17.36 22.67
N THR A 58 -11.93 17.18 21.54
CA THR A 58 -12.77 18.21 20.93
C THR A 58 -14.00 18.51 21.79
N ASP A 59 -14.68 17.48 22.29
CA ASP A 59 -15.87 17.65 23.13
C ASP A 59 -15.51 18.32 24.48
N ALA A 60 -14.38 17.93 25.08
CA ALA A 60 -13.87 18.57 26.31
C ALA A 60 -13.54 20.05 26.08
N LEU A 61 -12.97 20.39 24.92
CA LEU A 61 -12.68 21.77 24.56
C LEU A 61 -13.98 22.59 24.40
N VAL A 62 -14.96 22.06 23.67
CA VAL A 62 -16.26 22.72 23.50
C VAL A 62 -16.99 22.90 24.82
N ALA A 63 -16.97 21.88 25.68
CA ALA A 63 -17.58 21.95 27.02
C ALA A 63 -16.90 22.99 27.91
N SER A 64 -15.58 23.13 27.82
CA SER A 64 -14.81 24.10 28.62
C SER A 64 -15.01 25.56 28.18
N THR A 65 -15.34 25.78 26.91
CA THR A 65 -15.52 27.11 26.36
C THR A 65 -16.98 27.57 26.37
N GLY A 66 -17.93 26.67 26.59
CA GLY A 66 -19.38 27.00 26.57
C GLY A 66 -19.83 27.76 25.31
N GLY A 67 -19.04 27.68 24.24
CA GLY A 67 -19.22 28.49 23.04
C GLY A 67 -18.74 29.94 23.16
N THR A 68 -18.22 30.36 24.33
CA THR A 68 -17.65 31.69 24.58
C THR A 68 -16.24 31.56 25.13
N VAL A 69 -15.35 32.48 24.79
CA VAL A 69 -13.98 32.50 25.33
C VAL A 69 -14.06 32.79 26.84
N PRO A 70 -13.63 31.92 27.75
CA PRO A 70 -13.73 32.17 29.20
C PRO A 70 -12.80 33.32 29.57
N PRO A 71 -13.22 34.17 30.56
CA PRO A 71 -12.33 35.18 31.11
C PRO A 71 -11.08 34.54 31.73
N ALA A 72 -9.94 35.23 31.60
CA ALA A 72 -8.60 34.70 31.95
C ALA A 72 -8.44 34.14 33.38
N GLU A 73 -9.30 34.49 34.30
CA GLU A 73 -9.27 34.02 35.71
C GLU A 73 -9.95 32.66 35.92
N ALA A 74 -10.83 32.21 35.02
CA ALA A 74 -11.52 30.92 35.13
C ALA A 74 -10.70 29.75 34.54
N VAL A 75 -9.50 30.01 34.05
CA VAL A 75 -8.74 29.15 33.15
C VAL A 75 -7.99 28.00 33.86
N SER A 76 -7.73 28.04 35.15
CA SER A 76 -6.74 27.14 35.76
C SER A 76 -7.16 25.68 35.91
N TRP A 77 -8.43 25.37 36.16
CA TRP A 77 -8.90 23.98 36.29
C TRP A 77 -9.76 23.48 35.11
N LEU A 78 -10.41 24.39 34.34
CA LEU A 78 -11.13 24.09 33.13
C LEU A 78 -10.18 23.71 31.95
N VAL A 79 -8.96 24.20 32.00
CA VAL A 79 -7.89 23.86 31.01
C VAL A 79 -7.37 22.45 31.23
N GLY A 80 -7.51 21.85 32.41
CA GLY A 80 -6.97 20.51 32.71
C GLY A 80 -7.57 19.38 31.86
N ALA A 81 -8.88 19.35 31.64
CA ALA A 81 -9.54 18.26 30.92
C ALA A 81 -9.25 18.25 29.40
N PRO A 82 -9.36 19.37 28.66
CA PRO A 82 -8.98 19.41 27.24
C PRO A 82 -7.49 19.14 27.02
N VAL A 83 -6.61 19.67 27.87
CA VAL A 83 -5.16 19.44 27.78
C VAL A 83 -4.83 17.96 28.04
N LEU A 84 -5.43 17.36 29.07
CA LEU A 84 -5.26 15.93 29.36
C LEU A 84 -5.75 15.08 28.19
N ALA A 85 -6.91 15.37 27.61
CA ALA A 85 -7.43 14.67 26.46
C ALA A 85 -6.54 14.81 25.21
N ALA A 86 -5.95 15.99 24.98
CA ALA A 86 -4.96 16.21 23.92
C ALA A 86 -3.66 15.42 24.15
N ILE A 87 -3.20 15.32 25.41
CA ILE A 87 -2.05 14.48 25.77
C ILE A 87 -2.36 13.00 25.50
N VAL A 88 -3.53 12.52 25.92
CA VAL A 88 -3.97 11.13 25.66
C VAL A 88 -4.04 10.84 24.16
N TYR A 89 -4.55 11.79 23.35
CA TYR A 89 -4.51 11.68 21.90
C TYR A 89 -3.08 11.55 21.38
N GLY A 90 -2.17 12.41 21.83
CA GLY A 90 -0.76 12.37 21.43
C GLY A 90 -0.08 11.05 21.80
N LEU A 91 -0.29 10.58 23.04
CA LEU A 91 0.23 9.28 23.50
C LEU A 91 -0.34 8.11 22.70
N SER A 92 -1.64 8.12 22.36
CA SER A 92 -2.26 7.11 21.52
C SER A 92 -1.64 7.06 20.11
N ARG A 93 -1.30 8.22 19.54
CA ARG A 93 -0.58 8.34 18.26
C ARG A 93 0.84 7.76 18.33
N ILE A 94 1.55 8.06 19.40
CA ILE A 94 2.91 7.51 19.64
C ILE A 94 2.81 5.99 19.79
N LEU A 95 1.90 5.49 20.64
CA LEU A 95 1.69 4.07 20.84
C LEU A 95 1.36 3.35 19.52
N MET A 96 0.44 3.90 18.73
CA MET A 96 0.10 3.36 17.39
C MET A 96 1.35 3.22 16.53
N THR A 97 2.16 4.27 16.43
CA THR A 97 3.38 4.28 15.63
C THR A 97 4.39 3.24 16.10
N LEU A 98 4.63 3.17 17.41
CA LEU A 98 5.56 2.21 18.02
C LEU A 98 5.13 0.75 17.75
N LEU A 99 3.83 0.44 17.92
CA LEU A 99 3.29 -0.90 17.65
C LEU A 99 3.45 -1.31 16.18
N VAL A 100 3.24 -0.38 15.24
CA VAL A 100 3.46 -0.62 13.81
C VAL A 100 4.94 -0.92 13.53
N GLN A 101 5.87 -0.12 14.06
CA GLN A 101 7.30 -0.31 13.85
C GLN A 101 7.83 -1.58 14.51
N MET A 102 7.37 -1.90 15.73
CA MET A 102 7.72 -3.16 16.40
C MET A 102 7.28 -4.37 15.56
N ARG A 103 6.05 -4.35 15.04
CA ARG A 103 5.54 -5.39 14.14
C ARG A 103 6.44 -5.57 12.91
N GLU A 104 6.82 -4.47 12.25
CA GLU A 104 7.68 -4.52 11.06
C GLU A 104 9.03 -5.13 11.38
N GLY A 105 9.66 -4.73 12.47
CA GLY A 105 10.93 -5.29 12.94
C GLY A 105 10.85 -6.79 13.25
N MET A 106 9.78 -7.24 13.90
CA MET A 106 9.58 -8.66 14.20
C MET A 106 9.34 -9.48 12.94
N PHE A 107 8.55 -8.96 12.01
CA PHE A 107 8.24 -9.67 10.76
C PHE A 107 9.44 -9.76 9.83
N ALA A 108 10.36 -8.81 9.85
CA ALA A 108 11.57 -8.84 9.03
C ALA A 108 12.36 -10.15 9.21
N LYS A 109 12.44 -10.67 10.44
CA LYS A 109 13.09 -11.97 10.73
C LYS A 109 12.41 -13.14 10.01
N VAL A 110 11.08 -13.16 9.99
CA VAL A 110 10.29 -14.21 9.33
C VAL A 110 10.42 -14.10 7.81
N ALA A 111 10.32 -12.91 7.26
CA ALA A 111 10.46 -12.66 5.82
C ALA A 111 11.85 -13.08 5.31
N MET A 112 12.92 -12.67 6.00
CA MET A 112 14.29 -13.01 5.60
C MET A 112 14.56 -14.51 5.75
N HIS A 113 13.96 -15.18 6.73
CA HIS A 113 14.06 -16.65 6.82
C HIS A 113 13.38 -17.36 5.64
N ALA A 114 12.18 -16.91 5.26
CA ALA A 114 11.47 -17.45 4.10
C ALA A 114 12.27 -17.25 2.80
N VAL A 115 12.82 -16.06 2.59
CA VAL A 115 13.70 -15.73 1.45
C VAL A 115 14.92 -16.64 1.43
N ARG A 116 15.61 -16.81 2.57
CA ARG A 116 16.79 -17.69 2.68
C ARG A 116 16.44 -19.14 2.35
N LYS A 117 15.37 -19.68 2.95
CA LYS A 117 14.98 -21.09 2.75
C LYS A 117 14.62 -21.38 1.30
N LEU A 118 13.91 -20.46 0.65
CA LEU A 118 13.56 -20.62 -0.74
C LEU A 118 14.75 -20.42 -1.68
N ALA A 119 15.61 -19.43 -1.44
CA ALA A 119 16.83 -19.25 -2.23
C ALA A 119 17.71 -20.52 -2.19
N LEU A 120 17.86 -21.12 -0.99
CA LEU A 120 18.57 -22.39 -0.83
C LEU A 120 17.89 -23.53 -1.59
N SER A 121 16.57 -23.72 -1.44
CA SER A 121 15.82 -24.77 -2.13
C SER A 121 15.89 -24.62 -3.66
N THR A 122 15.82 -23.38 -4.18
CA THR A 122 15.95 -23.12 -5.60
C THR A 122 17.37 -23.42 -6.09
N PHE A 123 18.38 -23.04 -5.33
CA PHE A 123 19.77 -23.30 -5.64
C PHE A 123 20.06 -24.82 -5.67
N GLU A 124 19.62 -25.57 -4.66
CA GLU A 124 19.73 -27.02 -4.64
C GLU A 124 19.00 -27.68 -5.81
N HIS A 125 17.79 -27.23 -6.13
CA HIS A 125 17.03 -27.73 -7.27
C HIS A 125 17.79 -27.52 -8.58
N MET A 126 18.35 -26.31 -8.79
CA MET A 126 19.12 -26.02 -9.98
C MET A 126 20.34 -26.94 -10.13
N HIS A 127 21.05 -27.24 -9.02
CA HIS A 127 22.20 -28.17 -9.07
C HIS A 127 21.82 -29.63 -9.30
N ARG A 128 20.57 -30.02 -9.02
CA ARG A 128 20.05 -31.36 -9.31
C ARG A 128 19.56 -31.54 -10.75
N LEU A 129 19.50 -30.45 -11.52
CA LEU A 129 19.10 -30.53 -12.94
C LEU A 129 20.20 -31.18 -13.78
N SER A 130 19.81 -31.76 -14.93
CA SER A 130 20.71 -32.49 -15.81
C SER A 130 21.83 -31.62 -16.39
N LEU A 131 22.97 -32.20 -16.70
CA LEU A 131 24.08 -31.50 -17.38
C LEU A 131 23.60 -30.84 -18.69
N ARG A 132 22.71 -31.51 -19.44
CA ARG A 132 22.14 -30.98 -20.66
C ARG A 132 21.43 -29.62 -20.44
N PHE A 133 20.67 -29.50 -19.35
CA PHE A 133 20.01 -28.24 -18.96
C PHE A 133 21.03 -27.10 -18.76
N HIS A 134 22.14 -27.40 -18.07
CA HIS A 134 23.18 -26.41 -17.80
C HIS A 134 23.94 -26.01 -19.06
N LEU A 135 24.12 -26.93 -20.02
CA LEU A 135 24.79 -26.64 -21.29
C LEU A 135 23.88 -25.83 -22.24
N GLU A 136 22.56 -26.09 -22.22
CA GLU A 136 21.59 -25.39 -23.08
C GLU A 136 21.24 -23.99 -22.54
N LYS A 137 21.36 -23.74 -21.24
CA LYS A 137 20.99 -22.46 -20.61
C LYS A 137 22.24 -21.67 -20.23
N LYS A 138 22.30 -20.42 -20.69
CA LYS A 138 23.36 -19.48 -20.30
C LYS A 138 23.32 -19.21 -18.78
N THR A 139 24.44 -19.35 -18.09
CA THR A 139 24.58 -19.18 -16.65
C THR A 139 24.01 -17.84 -16.13
N GLY A 140 24.21 -16.76 -16.88
CA GLY A 140 23.65 -15.46 -16.54
C GLY A 140 22.11 -15.40 -16.53
N GLY A 141 21.44 -16.26 -17.33
CA GLY A 141 19.98 -16.38 -17.28
C GLY A 141 19.48 -17.04 -16.01
N LEU A 142 20.19 -18.06 -15.52
CA LEU A 142 19.87 -18.77 -14.29
C LEU A 142 20.06 -17.89 -13.04
N THR A 143 21.12 -17.11 -12.98
CA THR A 143 21.37 -16.14 -11.89
C THR A 143 20.23 -15.10 -11.82
N ARG A 144 19.80 -14.59 -12.98
CA ARG A 144 18.70 -13.63 -13.06
C ARG A 144 17.37 -14.21 -12.59
N ILE A 145 17.08 -15.49 -12.86
CA ILE A 145 15.89 -16.20 -12.36
C ILE A 145 15.95 -16.30 -10.83
N LEU A 146 17.11 -16.66 -10.25
CA LEU A 146 17.31 -16.71 -8.79
C LEU A 146 17.06 -15.34 -8.13
N GLU A 147 17.62 -14.27 -8.67
CA GLU A 147 17.45 -12.92 -8.14
C GLU A 147 16.00 -12.45 -8.22
N ARG A 148 15.34 -12.64 -9.36
CA ARG A 148 13.93 -12.30 -9.53
C ARG A 148 13.03 -13.10 -8.61
N GLY A 149 13.28 -14.41 -8.48
CA GLY A 149 12.54 -15.28 -7.55
C GLY A 149 12.67 -14.82 -6.11
N ARG A 150 13.90 -14.49 -5.66
CA ARG A 150 14.15 -13.96 -4.32
C ARG A 150 13.40 -12.65 -4.07
N SER A 151 13.54 -11.68 -4.96
CA SER A 151 12.89 -10.37 -4.85
C SER A 151 11.36 -10.48 -4.93
N GLY A 152 10.85 -11.35 -5.83
CA GLY A 152 9.41 -11.58 -5.97
C GLY A 152 8.79 -12.10 -4.68
N ILE A 153 9.43 -13.06 -4.02
CA ILE A 153 8.92 -13.63 -2.77
C ILE A 153 8.99 -12.67 -1.61
N GLU A 154 10.09 -11.92 -1.49
CA GLU A 154 10.19 -10.86 -0.49
C GLU A 154 9.04 -9.86 -0.63
N ASN A 155 8.79 -9.40 -1.86
CA ASN A 155 7.73 -8.44 -2.16
C ASN A 155 6.33 -9.03 -1.90
N ILE A 156 6.05 -10.26 -2.35
CA ILE A 156 4.75 -10.91 -2.14
C ILE A 156 4.50 -11.15 -0.66
N SER A 157 5.50 -11.65 0.08
CA SER A 157 5.37 -11.91 1.52
C SER A 157 5.14 -10.63 2.29
N ARG A 158 5.90 -9.58 1.99
CA ARG A 158 5.73 -8.26 2.59
C ARG A 158 4.36 -7.68 2.27
N MET A 159 3.94 -7.72 1.01
CA MET A 159 2.67 -7.17 0.57
C MET A 159 1.47 -7.90 1.19
N ALA A 160 1.48 -9.24 1.22
CA ALA A 160 0.38 -10.02 1.78
C ALA A 160 0.23 -9.80 3.29
N LEU A 161 1.30 -9.91 4.07
CA LEU A 161 1.24 -9.90 5.54
C LEU A 161 1.34 -8.49 6.12
N MET A 162 2.11 -7.59 5.50
CA MET A 162 2.32 -6.25 6.04
C MET A 162 1.29 -5.23 5.55
N THR A 163 0.67 -5.47 4.41
CA THR A 163 -0.27 -4.52 3.82
C THR A 163 -1.68 -5.07 3.72
N LEU A 164 -1.88 -6.22 3.07
CA LEU A 164 -3.22 -6.71 2.77
C LEU A 164 -4.00 -7.10 4.03
N ILE A 165 -3.41 -7.93 4.90
CA ILE A 165 -4.08 -8.39 6.14
C ILE A 165 -4.39 -7.21 7.07
N PRO A 166 -3.44 -6.31 7.42
CA PRO A 166 -3.74 -5.15 8.25
C PRO A 166 -4.80 -4.24 7.65
N THR A 167 -4.80 -4.07 6.31
CA THR A 167 -5.78 -3.24 5.60
C THR A 167 -7.19 -3.81 5.73
N ILE A 168 -7.37 -5.12 5.53
CA ILE A 168 -8.68 -5.77 5.68
C ILE A 168 -9.19 -5.62 7.13
N VAL A 169 -8.33 -5.87 8.11
CA VAL A 169 -8.69 -5.70 9.54
C VAL A 169 -9.10 -4.25 9.81
N GLU A 170 -8.37 -3.27 9.29
CA GLU A 170 -8.68 -1.85 9.45
C GLU A 170 -10.03 -1.48 8.84
N PHE A 171 -10.34 -1.94 7.63
CA PHE A 171 -11.67 -1.71 7.02
C PHE A 171 -12.80 -2.28 7.86
N ILE A 172 -12.65 -3.52 8.34
CA ILE A 172 -13.68 -4.16 9.18
C ILE A 172 -13.87 -3.36 10.49
N LEU A 173 -12.78 -2.94 11.13
CA LEU A 173 -12.85 -2.18 12.38
C LEU A 173 -13.47 -0.79 12.16
N ILE A 174 -13.09 -0.06 11.11
CA ILE A 174 -13.64 1.27 10.83
C ILE A 174 -15.13 1.19 10.49
N ILE A 175 -15.54 0.21 9.66
CA ILE A 175 -16.95 -0.01 9.36
C ILE A 175 -17.73 -0.38 10.66
N GLY A 176 -17.11 -1.21 11.52
CA GLY A 176 -17.70 -1.56 12.83
C GLY A 176 -17.87 -0.35 13.74
N VAL A 177 -16.88 0.53 13.82
CA VAL A 177 -17.00 1.79 14.58
C VAL A 177 -18.09 2.69 13.98
N CYS A 178 -18.11 2.82 12.66
CA CYS A 178 -19.17 3.62 12.00
C CYS A 178 -20.57 3.05 12.25
N ALA A 179 -20.71 1.73 12.39
CA ALA A 179 -21.97 1.08 12.69
C ALA A 179 -22.44 1.31 14.15
N ILE A 180 -21.52 1.53 15.08
CA ILE A 180 -21.83 1.75 16.50
C ILE A 180 -22.07 3.24 16.78
N GLU A 181 -21.24 4.13 16.24
CA GLU A 181 -21.23 5.57 16.56
C GLU A 181 -22.07 6.42 15.63
N PHE A 182 -22.35 5.94 14.40
CA PHE A 182 -23.01 6.72 13.36
C PHE A 182 -24.22 5.98 12.79
N ASP A 183 -25.11 6.74 12.14
CA ASP A 183 -26.27 6.22 11.46
C ASP A 183 -25.89 5.37 10.21
N TRP A 184 -26.75 4.47 9.80
CA TRP A 184 -26.56 3.61 8.61
C TRP A 184 -26.21 4.39 7.33
N ARG A 185 -26.57 5.67 7.23
CA ARG A 185 -26.26 6.56 6.11
C ARG A 185 -24.75 6.70 5.88
N TYR A 186 -23.96 6.77 6.97
CA TYR A 186 -22.49 6.84 6.89
C TYR A 186 -21.92 5.53 6.37
N ILE A 187 -22.46 4.40 6.82
CA ILE A 187 -22.01 3.07 6.36
C ILE A 187 -22.23 2.92 4.86
N VAL A 188 -23.42 3.28 4.37
CA VAL A 188 -23.74 3.23 2.93
C VAL A 188 -22.82 4.13 2.12
N THR A 189 -22.50 5.33 2.62
CA THR A 189 -21.59 6.26 1.96
C THR A 189 -20.16 5.69 1.89
N ILE A 190 -19.65 5.14 2.99
CA ILE A 190 -18.30 4.57 3.06
C ILE A 190 -18.19 3.31 2.19
N VAL A 191 -19.14 2.40 2.28
CA VAL A 191 -19.15 1.17 1.46
C VAL A 191 -19.33 1.53 -0.02
N GLY A 192 -20.21 2.46 -0.35
CA GLY A 192 -20.41 2.97 -1.70
C GLY A 192 -19.11 3.59 -2.26
N MET A 193 -18.42 4.39 -1.47
CA MET A 193 -17.10 4.94 -1.81
C MET A 193 -16.10 3.82 -2.11
N ILE A 194 -15.98 2.82 -1.25
CA ILE A 194 -15.04 1.72 -1.43
C ILE A 194 -15.32 0.98 -2.74
N VAL A 195 -16.59 0.68 -3.02
CA VAL A 195 -17.01 -0.01 -4.26
C VAL A 195 -16.68 0.81 -5.50
N VAL A 196 -17.02 2.10 -5.51
CA VAL A 196 -16.75 3.01 -6.64
C VAL A 196 -15.24 3.20 -6.82
N TYR A 197 -14.49 3.38 -5.72
CA TYR A 197 -13.04 3.52 -5.73
C TYR A 197 -12.35 2.29 -6.33
N LEU A 198 -12.72 1.09 -5.88
CA LEU A 198 -12.15 -0.16 -6.38
C LEU A 198 -12.52 -0.39 -7.84
N TRP A 199 -13.78 -0.16 -8.23
CA TRP A 199 -14.23 -0.27 -9.61
C TRP A 199 -13.45 0.68 -10.54
N PHE A 200 -13.34 1.95 -10.15
CA PHE A 200 -12.57 2.95 -10.90
C PHE A 200 -11.08 2.55 -11.01
N THR A 201 -10.48 2.13 -9.89
CA THR A 201 -9.07 1.70 -9.86
C THR A 201 -8.81 0.52 -10.78
N ILE A 202 -9.68 -0.50 -10.80
CA ILE A 202 -9.54 -1.66 -11.67
C ILE A 202 -9.64 -1.24 -13.14
N LYS A 203 -10.64 -0.45 -13.49
CA LYS A 203 -10.85 0.02 -14.88
C LYS A 203 -9.70 0.91 -15.37
N ALA A 204 -9.27 1.85 -14.56
CA ALA A 204 -8.15 2.72 -14.91
C ALA A 204 -6.83 1.94 -14.98
N THR A 205 -6.62 0.93 -14.13
CA THR A 205 -5.44 0.07 -14.19
C THR A 205 -5.42 -0.75 -15.48
N ASP A 206 -6.55 -1.34 -15.88
CA ASP A 206 -6.64 -2.11 -17.14
C ASP A 206 -6.30 -1.24 -18.37
N TRP A 207 -6.83 -0.02 -18.39
CA TRP A 207 -6.48 0.96 -19.44
C TRP A 207 -4.98 1.30 -19.45
N ARG A 208 -4.35 1.44 -18.29
CA ARG A 208 -2.93 1.79 -18.15
C ARG A 208 -1.95 0.67 -18.51
N VAL A 209 -2.36 -0.60 -18.42
CA VAL A 209 -1.48 -1.75 -18.73
C VAL A 209 -0.92 -1.64 -20.15
N ALA A 210 -1.75 -1.34 -21.16
CA ALA A 210 -1.30 -1.19 -22.54
C ALA A 210 -0.29 -0.04 -22.70
N ILE A 211 -0.56 1.10 -22.07
CA ILE A 211 0.32 2.29 -22.10
C ILE A 211 1.70 1.95 -21.50
N ARG A 212 1.72 1.28 -20.36
CA ARG A 212 2.97 0.90 -19.67
C ARG A 212 3.76 -0.14 -20.48
N ARG A 213 3.07 -1.07 -21.13
CA ARG A 213 3.72 -2.05 -22.01
C ARG A 213 4.48 -1.34 -23.13
N THR A 214 3.86 -0.38 -23.81
CA THR A 214 4.52 0.42 -24.84
C THR A 214 5.77 1.14 -24.32
N MET A 215 5.73 1.69 -23.10
CA MET A 215 6.89 2.30 -22.48
C MET A 215 8.01 1.28 -22.24
N ASN A 216 7.68 0.11 -21.68
CA ASN A 216 8.68 -0.94 -21.40
C ASN A 216 9.30 -1.49 -22.71
N ASP A 217 8.52 -1.65 -23.77
CA ASP A 217 9.00 -2.09 -25.08
C ASP A 217 9.96 -1.06 -25.67
N SER A 218 9.63 0.24 -25.56
CA SER A 218 10.49 1.34 -26.01
C SER A 218 11.78 1.46 -25.21
N ASP A 219 11.73 1.24 -23.89
CA ASP A 219 12.91 1.18 -23.02
C ASP A 219 13.85 0.04 -23.43
N THR A 220 13.26 -1.13 -23.68
CA THR A 220 14.02 -2.32 -24.10
C THR A 220 14.69 -2.09 -25.47
N ASP A 221 14.01 -1.45 -26.42
CA ASP A 221 14.57 -1.10 -27.73
C ASP A 221 15.76 -0.13 -27.61
N ALA A 222 15.58 0.95 -26.82
CA ALA A 222 16.63 1.92 -26.59
C ALA A 222 17.87 1.29 -25.91
N ASN A 223 17.65 0.49 -24.85
CA ASN A 223 18.71 -0.21 -24.16
C ASN A 223 19.44 -1.23 -25.06
N THR A 224 18.71 -1.95 -25.91
CA THR A 224 19.31 -2.90 -26.86
C THR A 224 20.23 -2.17 -27.83
N LYS A 225 19.80 -1.04 -28.39
CA LYS A 225 20.64 -0.23 -29.30
C LYS A 225 21.88 0.35 -28.62
N ALA A 226 21.73 0.81 -27.35
CA ALA A 226 22.87 1.29 -26.59
C ALA A 226 23.91 0.20 -26.37
N VAL A 227 23.48 -0.98 -25.90
CA VAL A 227 24.36 -2.13 -25.65
C VAL A 227 25.03 -2.59 -26.95
N ASP A 228 24.27 -2.67 -28.06
CA ASP A 228 24.75 -3.10 -29.35
C ASP A 228 25.86 -2.15 -29.89
N SER A 229 25.61 -0.84 -29.80
CA SER A 229 26.58 0.19 -30.21
C SER A 229 27.86 0.13 -29.35
N LEU A 230 27.71 -0.05 -28.02
CA LEU A 230 28.86 -0.13 -27.10
C LEU A 230 29.64 -1.44 -27.25
N LEU A 231 28.99 -2.56 -27.53
CA LEU A 231 29.68 -3.82 -27.79
C LEU A 231 30.47 -3.78 -29.12
N ASN A 232 30.02 -2.99 -30.10
CA ASN A 232 30.65 -2.80 -31.38
C ASN A 232 31.43 -1.48 -31.48
N PHE A 233 31.93 -0.96 -30.33
CA PHE A 233 32.55 0.35 -30.27
C PHE A 233 33.76 0.50 -31.21
N GLU A 234 34.55 -0.58 -31.42
CA GLU A 234 35.67 -0.57 -32.38
C GLU A 234 35.17 -0.25 -33.80
N THR A 235 34.13 -0.88 -34.24
CA THR A 235 33.51 -0.64 -35.58
C THR A 235 33.02 0.81 -35.68
N VAL A 236 32.34 1.31 -34.66
CA VAL A 236 31.89 2.71 -34.59
C VAL A 236 33.09 3.68 -34.73
N LYS A 237 34.17 3.40 -34.01
CA LYS A 237 35.42 4.20 -34.07
C LYS A 237 36.13 4.10 -35.41
N TYR A 238 36.24 2.90 -35.99
CA TYR A 238 36.89 2.68 -37.29
C TYR A 238 36.23 3.48 -38.42
N PHE A 239 34.87 3.61 -38.37
CA PHE A 239 34.13 4.30 -39.41
C PHE A 239 33.76 5.75 -39.03
N GLY A 240 34.22 6.27 -37.92
CA GLY A 240 33.87 7.63 -37.43
C GLY A 240 32.36 7.86 -37.30
N ALA A 241 31.62 6.81 -36.86
CA ALA A 241 30.16 6.78 -36.92
C ALA A 241 29.49 7.19 -35.57
N GLU A 242 30.21 7.87 -34.67
CA GLU A 242 29.72 8.24 -33.34
C GLU A 242 28.47 9.10 -33.37
N GLU A 243 28.45 10.13 -34.23
CA GLU A 243 27.29 11.02 -34.38
C GLU A 243 26.06 10.27 -34.92
N ARG A 244 26.27 9.32 -35.83
CA ARG A 244 25.20 8.48 -36.38
C ARG A 244 24.61 7.56 -35.34
N GLU A 245 25.42 6.93 -34.51
CA GLU A 245 24.98 6.07 -33.41
C GLU A 245 24.30 6.90 -32.29
N ALA A 246 24.83 8.08 -31.99
CA ALA A 246 24.18 9.01 -31.05
C ALA A 246 22.77 9.41 -31.55
N SER A 247 22.66 9.79 -32.83
CA SER A 247 21.36 10.14 -33.43
C SER A 247 20.38 8.96 -33.47
N ARG A 248 20.89 7.73 -33.70
CA ARG A 248 20.09 6.50 -33.69
C ARG A 248 19.54 6.21 -32.29
N TYR A 249 20.38 6.39 -31.26
CA TYR A 249 19.97 6.23 -29.87
C TYR A 249 18.99 7.31 -29.44
N ASP A 250 19.22 8.56 -29.80
CA ASP A 250 18.36 9.70 -29.48
C ASP A 250 16.94 9.50 -30.01
N LYS A 251 16.75 9.00 -31.26
CA LYS A 251 15.43 8.65 -31.79
C LYS A 251 14.70 7.58 -30.97
N SER A 252 15.43 6.61 -30.44
CA SER A 252 14.82 5.59 -29.56
C SER A 252 14.46 6.17 -28.21
N MET A 253 15.29 7.04 -27.67
CA MET A 253 15.01 7.77 -26.44
C MET A 253 13.84 8.75 -26.57
N GLU A 254 13.68 9.42 -27.70
CA GLU A 254 12.51 10.24 -28.01
C GLU A 254 11.20 9.41 -27.98
N THR A 255 11.25 8.20 -28.55
CA THR A 255 10.10 7.27 -28.51
C THR A 255 9.78 6.83 -27.08
N TYR A 256 10.80 6.48 -26.30
CA TYR A 256 10.68 6.17 -24.89
C TYR A 256 10.14 7.36 -24.08
N GLU A 257 10.64 8.57 -24.29
CA GLU A 257 10.16 9.79 -23.67
C GLU A 257 8.66 9.99 -23.87
N LYS A 258 8.20 9.92 -25.13
CA LYS A 258 6.76 10.06 -25.45
C LYS A 258 5.90 9.00 -24.76
N ALA A 259 6.36 7.75 -24.71
CA ALA A 259 5.68 6.66 -24.04
C ALA A 259 5.69 6.82 -22.51
N SER A 260 6.80 7.29 -21.95
CA SER A 260 6.95 7.61 -20.51
C SER A 260 6.02 8.74 -20.09
N VAL A 261 5.96 9.85 -20.83
CA VAL A 261 5.05 10.96 -20.56
C VAL A 261 3.59 10.47 -20.52
N LYS A 262 3.16 9.63 -21.48
CA LYS A 262 1.82 9.04 -21.47
C LYS A 262 1.60 8.16 -20.22
N THR A 263 2.60 7.41 -19.82
CA THR A 263 2.54 6.56 -18.62
C THR A 263 2.38 7.38 -17.34
N TYR A 264 3.16 8.45 -17.17
CA TYR A 264 3.05 9.35 -16.03
C TYR A 264 1.74 10.14 -16.02
N THR A 265 1.31 10.64 -17.19
CA THR A 265 0.02 11.34 -17.31
C THR A 265 -1.15 10.42 -16.97
N SER A 266 -1.13 9.16 -17.45
CA SER A 266 -2.15 8.17 -17.11
C SER A 266 -2.18 7.83 -15.60
N LEU A 267 -1.01 7.87 -14.92
CA LEU A 267 -0.94 7.71 -13.47
C LEU A 267 -1.55 8.91 -12.75
N ALA A 268 -1.28 10.12 -13.23
CA ALA A 268 -1.89 11.33 -12.67
C ALA A 268 -3.42 11.30 -12.78
N VAL A 269 -3.96 10.86 -13.92
CA VAL A 269 -5.42 10.69 -14.12
C VAL A 269 -5.99 9.67 -13.12
N LEU A 270 -5.32 8.52 -12.94
CA LEU A 270 -5.73 7.52 -11.95
C LEU A 270 -5.76 8.11 -10.53
N ASN A 271 -4.67 8.75 -10.10
CA ASN A 271 -4.56 9.29 -8.75
C ASN A 271 -5.57 10.44 -8.52
N SER A 272 -5.77 11.30 -9.52
CA SER A 272 -6.77 12.37 -9.45
C SER A 272 -8.19 11.82 -9.34
N GLY A 273 -8.55 10.82 -10.15
CA GLY A 273 -9.86 10.20 -10.07
C GLY A 273 -10.11 9.52 -8.72
N GLN A 274 -9.10 8.84 -8.17
CA GLN A 274 -9.16 8.26 -6.83
C GLN A 274 -9.36 9.32 -5.75
N ALA A 275 -8.62 10.43 -5.83
CA ALA A 275 -8.74 11.54 -4.90
C ALA A 275 -10.15 12.20 -4.98
N VAL A 276 -10.69 12.36 -6.17
CA VAL A 276 -12.04 12.92 -6.38
C VAL A 276 -13.11 12.02 -5.73
N VAL A 277 -13.08 10.70 -6.00
CA VAL A 277 -14.04 9.76 -5.41
C VAL A 277 -13.99 9.80 -3.89
N PHE A 278 -12.78 9.79 -3.33
CA PHE A 278 -12.57 9.87 -1.88
C PHE A 278 -13.08 11.20 -1.30
N THR A 279 -12.72 12.33 -1.92
CA THR A 279 -13.09 13.67 -1.42
C THR A 279 -14.60 13.90 -1.48
N ILE A 280 -15.28 13.40 -2.52
CA ILE A 280 -16.77 13.46 -2.59
C ILE A 280 -17.38 12.73 -1.40
N ALA A 281 -16.95 11.50 -1.12
CA ALA A 281 -17.48 10.72 -0.01
C ALA A 281 -17.14 11.37 1.36
N LEU A 282 -15.93 11.87 1.53
CA LEU A 282 -15.52 12.62 2.72
C LEU A 282 -16.43 13.84 2.91
N THR A 283 -16.68 14.62 1.85
CA THR A 283 -17.54 15.80 1.91
C THR A 283 -18.98 15.42 2.28
N ILE A 284 -19.52 14.34 1.71
CA ILE A 284 -20.86 13.85 2.07
C ILE A 284 -20.92 13.48 3.55
N CYS A 285 -19.94 12.74 4.07
CA CYS A 285 -19.86 12.38 5.48
C CYS A 285 -19.76 13.60 6.39
N LEU A 286 -18.95 14.60 6.02
CA LEU A 286 -18.80 15.84 6.79
C LEU A 286 -20.08 16.69 6.78
N VAL A 287 -20.78 16.78 5.64
CA VAL A 287 -22.07 17.47 5.57
C VAL A 287 -23.12 16.79 6.45
N MET A 288 -23.21 15.46 6.41
CA MET A 288 -24.10 14.71 7.29
C MET A 288 -23.74 14.94 8.76
N ALA A 289 -22.45 14.90 9.12
CA ALA A 289 -22.00 15.15 10.49
C ALA A 289 -22.31 16.58 10.95
N ALA A 290 -22.12 17.58 10.10
CA ALA A 290 -22.49 18.96 10.41
C ALA A 290 -24.01 19.12 10.66
N GLN A 291 -24.84 18.44 9.84
CA GLN A 291 -26.31 18.44 10.03
C GLN A 291 -26.72 17.72 11.32
N ASP A 292 -26.06 16.61 11.65
CA ASP A 292 -26.35 15.85 12.88
C ASP A 292 -25.91 16.62 14.13
N VAL A 293 -24.82 17.37 14.06
CA VAL A 293 -24.38 18.29 15.14
C VAL A 293 -25.36 19.46 15.27
N ALA A 294 -25.75 20.08 14.17
CA ALA A 294 -26.70 21.19 14.17
C ALA A 294 -28.08 20.78 14.71
N ALA A 295 -28.48 19.53 14.47
CA ALA A 295 -29.73 18.95 14.99
C ALA A 295 -29.60 18.43 16.45
N GLY A 296 -28.46 18.58 17.10
CA GLY A 296 -28.21 18.10 18.47
C GLY A 296 -28.15 16.57 18.61
N ARG A 297 -28.08 15.83 17.50
CA ARG A 297 -27.98 14.35 17.53
C ARG A 297 -26.56 13.87 17.83
N GLN A 298 -25.57 14.67 17.48
CA GLN A 298 -24.14 14.36 17.69
C GLN A 298 -23.39 15.57 18.24
N THR A 299 -22.19 15.32 18.79
CA THR A 299 -21.31 16.39 19.30
C THR A 299 -20.33 16.87 18.20
N VAL A 300 -19.70 18.01 18.44
CA VAL A 300 -18.62 18.54 17.56
C VAL A 300 -17.46 17.55 17.46
N GLY A 301 -17.21 16.77 18.52
CA GLY A 301 -16.20 15.71 18.51
C GLY A 301 -16.51 14.58 17.52
N HIS A 302 -17.78 14.27 17.25
CA HIS A 302 -18.14 13.30 16.20
C HIS A 302 -17.78 13.80 14.79
N PHE A 303 -17.91 15.10 14.53
CA PHE A 303 -17.47 15.71 13.27
C PHE A 303 -15.96 15.52 13.07
N ALA A 304 -15.16 15.80 14.12
CA ALA A 304 -13.71 15.56 14.08
C ALA A 304 -13.38 14.07 13.93
N MET A 305 -14.12 13.20 14.60
CA MET A 305 -13.95 11.75 14.53
C MET A 305 -14.21 11.19 13.13
N VAL A 306 -15.31 11.57 12.48
CA VAL A 306 -15.63 11.16 11.11
C VAL A 306 -14.54 11.57 10.13
N ASN A 307 -14.08 12.82 10.24
CA ASN A 307 -12.99 13.30 9.39
C ASN A 307 -11.73 12.43 9.53
N LEU A 308 -11.33 12.12 10.77
CA LEU A 308 -10.12 11.32 11.01
C LEU A 308 -10.31 9.86 10.58
N LEU A 309 -11.49 9.24 10.80
CA LEU A 309 -11.79 7.89 10.33
C LEU A 309 -11.72 7.80 8.80
N MET A 310 -12.27 8.78 8.10
CA MET A 310 -12.22 8.84 6.64
C MET A 310 -10.76 8.99 6.15
N LEU A 311 -9.97 9.88 6.75
CA LEU A 311 -8.56 10.05 6.38
C LEU A 311 -7.73 8.78 6.64
N GLN A 312 -8.04 8.01 7.69
CA GLN A 312 -7.40 6.71 7.93
C GLN A 312 -7.71 5.68 6.84
N LEU A 313 -8.87 5.74 6.18
CA LEU A 313 -9.21 4.86 5.06
C LEU A 313 -8.47 5.20 3.77
N PHE A 314 -8.00 6.43 3.60
CA PHE A 314 -7.38 6.88 2.35
C PHE A 314 -6.09 6.14 2.01
N MET A 315 -5.17 5.99 2.99
CA MET A 315 -3.89 5.30 2.79
C MET A 315 -4.07 3.82 2.41
N PRO A 316 -4.86 3.03 3.15
CA PRO A 316 -5.17 1.65 2.80
C PRO A 316 -5.80 1.49 1.39
N LEU A 317 -6.71 2.39 1.00
CA LEU A 317 -7.33 2.36 -0.33
C LEU A 317 -6.29 2.56 -1.44
N ASN A 318 -5.38 3.51 -1.28
CA ASN A 318 -4.29 3.73 -2.22
C ASN A 318 -3.38 2.49 -2.34
N PHE A 319 -3.07 1.83 -1.22
CA PHE A 319 -2.29 0.59 -1.23
C PHE A 319 -3.01 -0.56 -1.94
N MET A 320 -4.31 -0.74 -1.75
CA MET A 320 -5.07 -1.73 -2.51
C MET A 320 -5.02 -1.48 -4.02
N GLY A 321 -5.02 -0.21 -4.43
CA GLY A 321 -4.80 0.18 -5.83
C GLY A 321 -3.42 -0.23 -6.36
N MET A 322 -2.35 -0.10 -5.56
CA MET A 322 -1.00 -0.55 -5.93
C MET A 322 -0.93 -2.08 -6.01
N VAL A 323 -1.45 -2.78 -5.01
CA VAL A 323 -1.51 -4.24 -4.96
C VAL A 323 -2.19 -4.81 -6.21
N SER A 324 -3.35 -4.27 -6.59
CA SER A 324 -4.06 -4.70 -7.80
C SER A 324 -3.25 -4.51 -9.10
N ARG A 325 -2.38 -3.48 -9.14
CA ARG A 325 -1.49 -3.22 -10.27
C ARG A 325 -0.34 -4.22 -10.34
N ASP A 326 0.33 -4.43 -9.23
CA ASP A 326 1.52 -5.28 -9.15
C ASP A 326 1.16 -6.75 -9.41
N PHE A 327 -0.02 -7.20 -8.94
CA PHE A 327 -0.54 -8.53 -9.25
C PHE A 327 -0.89 -8.76 -10.74
N LYS A 328 -1.22 -7.70 -11.50
CA LYS A 328 -1.51 -7.83 -12.94
C LYS A 328 -0.28 -7.67 -13.82
N GLN A 329 0.85 -7.26 -13.26
CA GLN A 329 2.08 -6.94 -14.01
C GLN A 329 3.25 -7.90 -13.73
N GLY A 330 3.15 -8.76 -12.72
CA GLY A 330 4.07 -9.86 -12.41
C GLY A 330 3.59 -11.16 -13.00
#